data_3eaad4000e97f92fa568676a514b623e
#
_entry.id   3eaad4000e97f92fa568676a514b623e
#
_cell.length_a   1.000
_cell.length_b   1.000
_cell.length_c   1.000
_cell.angle_alpha   90.00
_cell.angle_beta   90.00
_cell.angle_gamma   90.00
#
_symmetry.space_group_name_H-M   'P 1'
#
loop_
_entity.id
_entity.type
_entity.pdbx_description
1 polymer ?
#
loop_
_entity_poly.entity_id
_entity_poly.type
_entity_poly.pdbx_seq_one_letter_code
_entity_poly.pdbx_strand_id
1 'polypeptide(L)'
;PAFDLRGIAARTDYVVTRPAEMTLFLTAAKSDGKEGRVFCARTADGGRSFEFVSFVGDEPKGFSIMPAALRLSKDSWIAALRRREPPRNFIEIYRSEDDCGTWRRMNESIAETGQGGNPPAIVRLRDGRLFMLYGYRDAPQSIRYVTSADEGRSWGDPITVREDGGCSDLGYPRIVERTDGSVLAVYYWNDHPEGERYIGASVFQP
;
A
#
# COMPACT_ATOMS: atom_id res chain seq x y z
N PRO A 1 5.83 5.86 -24.02
CA PRO A 1 5.94 5.37 -22.66
C PRO A 1 7.38 4.96 -22.40
N ALA A 2 7.87 5.18 -21.21
CA ALA A 2 9.24 4.86 -20.81
C ALA A 2 9.51 3.35 -20.68
N PHE A 3 8.49 2.50 -20.82
CA PHE A 3 8.58 1.07 -20.58
C PHE A 3 7.91 0.28 -21.71
N ASP A 4 8.52 -0.83 -22.08
CA ASP A 4 7.89 -1.82 -22.98
C ASP A 4 6.95 -2.74 -22.17
N LEU A 5 6.00 -2.12 -21.44
CA LEU A 5 4.99 -2.79 -20.63
C LEU A 5 3.60 -2.40 -21.13
N ARG A 6 2.68 -3.36 -21.15
CA ARG A 6 1.29 -3.14 -21.52
C ARG A 6 0.45 -2.84 -20.28
N GLY A 7 -0.66 -2.11 -20.46
CA GLY A 7 -1.68 -1.90 -19.44
C GLY A 7 -1.17 -1.22 -18.18
N ILE A 8 -0.28 -0.22 -18.32
CA ILE A 8 0.21 0.53 -17.17
C ILE A 8 -0.93 1.36 -16.59
N ALA A 9 -1.19 1.18 -15.31
CA ALA A 9 -2.17 1.93 -14.55
C ALA A 9 -1.47 2.75 -13.46
N ALA A 10 -1.89 4.03 -13.34
CA ALA A 10 -1.40 4.97 -12.33
C ALA A 10 -2.06 4.75 -10.96
N ARG A 11 -2.16 3.51 -10.52
CA ARG A 11 -2.55 3.12 -9.16
C ARG A 11 -1.28 3.00 -8.33
N THR A 12 -0.72 4.16 -7.98
CA THR A 12 0.70 4.29 -7.68
C THR A 12 0.98 4.73 -6.27
N ASP A 13 2.19 4.41 -5.83
CA ASP A 13 2.89 5.06 -4.74
C ASP A 13 4.26 5.52 -5.21
N TYR A 14 4.91 6.42 -4.46
CA TYR A 14 6.24 6.90 -4.80
C TYR A 14 7.03 7.29 -3.55
N VAL A 15 8.34 7.18 -3.67
CA VAL A 15 9.28 7.62 -2.64
C VAL A 15 10.33 8.53 -3.27
N VAL A 16 10.35 9.79 -2.83
CA VAL A 16 11.41 10.75 -3.21
C VAL A 16 12.63 10.46 -2.35
N THR A 17 13.77 10.15 -2.98
CA THR A 17 15.02 9.82 -2.30
C THR A 17 15.99 10.99 -2.27
N ARG A 18 15.97 11.86 -3.31
CA ARG A 18 16.74 13.09 -3.43
C ARG A 18 15.98 14.10 -4.29
N PRO A 19 16.40 15.37 -4.40
CA PRO A 19 15.66 16.40 -5.14
C PRO A 19 15.29 16.06 -6.59
N ALA A 20 16.11 15.25 -7.27
CA ALA A 20 15.86 14.82 -8.65
C ALA A 20 15.61 13.30 -8.79
N GLU A 21 15.57 12.57 -7.67
CA GLU A 21 15.46 11.12 -7.66
C GLU A 21 14.17 10.66 -6.99
N MET A 22 13.45 9.78 -7.67
CA MET A 22 12.22 9.20 -7.15
C MET A 22 12.08 7.76 -7.65
N THR A 23 11.61 6.88 -6.77
CA THR A 23 11.17 5.54 -7.15
C THR A 23 9.65 5.53 -7.17
N LEU A 24 9.07 5.11 -8.29
CA LEU A 24 7.64 4.92 -8.51
C LEU A 24 7.30 3.44 -8.38
N PHE A 25 6.14 3.16 -7.83
CA PHE A 25 5.53 1.84 -7.80
C PHE A 25 4.22 1.90 -8.59
N LEU A 26 4.17 1.23 -9.70
CA LEU A 26 3.09 1.24 -10.68
C LEU A 26 2.52 -0.17 -10.86
N THR A 27 1.43 -0.28 -11.60
CA THR A 27 0.84 -1.57 -11.96
C THR A 27 0.85 -1.75 -13.47
N ALA A 28 1.20 -2.92 -13.94
CA ALA A 28 1.14 -3.32 -15.35
C ALA A 28 0.20 -4.51 -15.55
N ALA A 29 -0.08 -4.82 -16.82
CA ALA A 29 -0.75 -6.05 -17.19
C ALA A 29 0.16 -7.26 -16.92
N LYS A 30 -0.46 -8.37 -16.56
CA LYS A 30 0.13 -9.70 -16.48
C LYS A 30 0.26 -10.34 -17.87
N SER A 31 0.85 -11.52 -17.91
CA SER A 31 0.99 -12.31 -19.14
C SER A 31 -0.35 -12.65 -19.81
N ASP A 32 -1.44 -12.75 -19.01
CA ASP A 32 -2.80 -12.97 -19.48
C ASP A 32 -3.51 -11.70 -20.01
N GLY A 33 -2.81 -10.56 -20.05
CA GLY A 33 -3.32 -9.26 -20.48
C GLY A 33 -4.18 -8.53 -19.47
N LYS A 34 -4.47 -9.10 -18.30
CA LYS A 34 -5.24 -8.44 -17.24
C LYS A 34 -4.34 -7.63 -16.33
N GLU A 35 -4.84 -6.52 -15.78
CA GLU A 35 -4.16 -5.73 -14.77
C GLU A 35 -3.76 -6.59 -13.56
N GLY A 36 -2.65 -6.27 -12.93
CA GLY A 36 -2.38 -6.79 -11.61
C GLY A 36 -0.98 -7.28 -11.35
N ARG A 37 0.05 -6.65 -11.92
CA ARG A 37 1.44 -6.90 -11.56
C ARG A 37 2.14 -5.60 -11.21
N VAL A 38 2.56 -5.47 -9.95
CA VAL A 38 3.27 -4.26 -9.48
C VAL A 38 4.71 -4.28 -9.96
N PHE A 39 5.22 -3.13 -10.36
CA PHE A 39 6.62 -2.93 -10.73
C PHE A 39 7.17 -1.61 -10.19
N CYS A 40 8.49 -1.53 -10.12
CA CYS A 40 9.24 -0.34 -9.76
C CYS A 40 9.81 0.33 -11.00
N ALA A 41 9.76 1.67 -11.01
CA ALA A 41 10.45 2.51 -11.98
C ALA A 41 11.16 3.64 -11.25
N ARG A 42 12.26 4.14 -11.82
CA ARG A 42 13.07 5.18 -11.20
C ARG A 42 13.32 6.33 -12.16
N THR A 43 13.34 7.53 -11.62
CA THR A 43 13.91 8.71 -12.27
C THR A 43 15.09 9.23 -11.46
N ALA A 44 16.11 9.76 -12.16
CA ALA A 44 17.26 10.45 -11.59
C ALA A 44 17.44 11.86 -12.15
N ASP A 45 16.49 12.34 -12.96
CA ASP A 45 16.55 13.59 -13.71
C ASP A 45 15.33 14.52 -13.46
N GLY A 46 14.67 14.35 -12.31
CA GLY A 46 13.50 15.13 -11.93
C GLY A 46 12.22 14.77 -12.70
N GLY A 47 12.11 13.51 -13.14
CA GLY A 47 10.91 13.00 -13.82
C GLY A 47 10.87 13.21 -15.33
N ARG A 48 11.98 13.61 -15.95
CA ARG A 48 12.07 13.75 -17.41
C ARG A 48 12.12 12.40 -18.11
N SER A 49 12.80 11.43 -17.49
CA SER A 49 12.84 10.04 -17.92
C SER A 49 12.63 9.10 -16.76
N PHE A 50 12.19 7.87 -17.08
CA PHE A 50 12.02 6.80 -16.10
C PHE A 50 12.57 5.50 -16.65
N GLU A 51 13.28 4.76 -15.81
CA GLU A 51 13.80 3.44 -16.10
C GLU A 51 13.00 2.38 -15.34
N PHE A 52 12.74 1.25 -16.00
CA PHE A 52 12.21 0.07 -15.34
C PHE A 52 13.29 -0.52 -14.42
N VAL A 53 12.95 -0.79 -13.17
CA VAL A 53 13.87 -1.42 -12.21
C VAL A 53 13.56 -2.91 -12.11
N SER A 54 12.37 -3.26 -11.61
CA SER A 54 11.99 -4.66 -11.41
C SER A 54 10.47 -4.80 -11.22
N PHE A 55 9.97 -6.02 -11.34
CA PHE A 55 8.67 -6.38 -10.78
C PHE A 55 8.78 -6.65 -9.28
N VAL A 56 7.74 -6.31 -8.52
CA VAL A 56 7.64 -6.63 -7.09
C VAL A 56 7.13 -8.06 -6.94
N GLY A 57 8.07 -8.99 -6.87
CA GLY A 57 7.82 -10.43 -6.81
C GLY A 57 7.37 -11.06 -8.13
N ASP A 58 6.98 -12.33 -8.04
CA ASP A 58 6.50 -13.11 -9.16
C ASP A 58 5.13 -12.62 -9.67
N GLU A 59 4.76 -13.05 -10.88
CA GLU A 59 3.44 -12.76 -11.41
C GLU A 59 2.36 -13.42 -10.54
N PRO A 60 1.42 -12.64 -9.96
CA PRO A 60 0.48 -13.16 -8.98
C PRO A 60 -0.65 -13.94 -9.63
N LYS A 61 -1.17 -14.95 -8.92
CA LYS A 61 -2.54 -15.42 -9.12
C LYS A 61 -3.50 -14.28 -8.75
N GLY A 62 -4.63 -14.15 -9.49
CA GLY A 62 -5.53 -13.01 -9.30
C GLY A 62 -4.86 -11.70 -9.68
N PHE A 63 -4.88 -10.68 -8.80
CA PHE A 63 -4.13 -9.45 -9.02
C PHE A 63 -3.37 -8.95 -7.78
N SER A 64 -2.32 -8.17 -8.05
CA SER A 64 -1.55 -7.37 -7.09
C SER A 64 -1.51 -5.94 -7.60
N ILE A 65 -2.09 -4.99 -6.85
CA ILE A 65 -2.23 -3.59 -7.28
C ILE A 65 -2.10 -2.64 -6.08
N MET A 66 -2.05 -1.35 -6.37
CA MET A 66 -2.11 -0.27 -5.37
C MET A 66 -1.10 -0.49 -4.25
N PRO A 67 0.18 -0.51 -4.57
CA PRO A 67 1.24 -0.65 -3.59
C PRO A 67 1.28 0.53 -2.63
N ALA A 68 1.79 0.30 -1.42
CA ALA A 68 2.35 1.31 -0.55
C ALA A 68 3.78 0.90 -0.21
N ALA A 69 4.74 1.80 -0.40
CA ALA A 69 6.15 1.48 -0.28
C ALA A 69 6.87 2.41 0.69
N LEU A 70 7.90 1.90 1.34
CA LEU A 70 8.72 2.63 2.28
C LEU A 70 10.18 2.22 2.12
N ARG A 71 11.08 3.20 2.06
CA ARG A 71 12.51 2.97 2.13
C ARG A 71 12.95 2.87 3.58
N LEU A 72 13.52 1.75 3.96
CA LEU A 72 13.96 1.48 5.34
C LEU A 72 15.43 1.94 5.55
N SER A 73 16.26 1.72 4.55
CA SER A 73 17.67 2.17 4.52
C SER A 73 18.11 2.50 3.09
N LYS A 74 19.39 2.70 2.86
CA LYS A 74 19.93 2.98 1.52
C LYS A 74 19.50 1.92 0.50
N ASP A 75 19.60 0.65 0.86
CA ASP A 75 19.38 -0.48 -0.06
C ASP A 75 18.15 -1.32 0.32
N SER A 76 17.55 -1.07 1.51
CA SER A 76 16.44 -1.85 2.03
C SER A 76 15.10 -1.14 1.87
N TRP A 77 14.12 -1.86 1.31
CA TRP A 77 12.78 -1.39 1.03
C TRP A 77 11.73 -2.40 1.48
N ILE A 78 10.54 -1.90 1.80
CA ILE A 78 9.34 -2.70 2.03
C ILE A 78 8.23 -2.20 1.13
N ALA A 79 7.44 -3.12 0.58
CA ALA A 79 6.25 -2.82 -0.20
C ALA A 79 5.08 -3.67 0.30
N ALA A 80 3.98 -3.00 0.62
CA ALA A 80 2.71 -3.61 0.99
C ALA A 80 1.76 -3.54 -0.21
N LEU A 81 1.26 -4.68 -0.67
CA LEU A 81 0.47 -4.79 -1.89
C LEU A 81 -0.95 -5.23 -1.60
N ARG A 82 -1.93 -4.52 -2.14
CA ARG A 82 -3.31 -5.01 -2.17
C ARG A 82 -3.39 -6.22 -3.08
N ARG A 83 -3.81 -7.35 -2.51
CA ARG A 83 -3.98 -8.62 -3.22
C ARG A 83 -5.45 -9.01 -3.30
N ARG A 84 -5.80 -9.59 -4.45
CA ARG A 84 -7.06 -10.26 -4.63
C ARG A 84 -6.85 -11.58 -5.35
N GLU A 85 -7.12 -12.64 -4.65
CA GLU A 85 -7.05 -14.02 -5.14
C GLU A 85 -8.32 -14.74 -4.65
N PRO A 86 -9.42 -14.66 -5.43
CA PRO A 86 -10.71 -15.13 -4.96
C PRO A 86 -10.69 -16.53 -4.38
N PRO A 87 -11.37 -16.77 -3.22
CA PRO A 87 -12.27 -15.81 -2.54
C PRO A 87 -11.57 -14.75 -1.66
N ARG A 88 -10.26 -14.78 -1.50
CA ARG A 88 -9.49 -13.98 -0.55
C ARG A 88 -9.14 -12.59 -1.07
N ASN A 89 -9.17 -11.61 -0.16
CA ASN A 89 -8.65 -10.25 -0.34
C ASN A 89 -7.75 -9.90 0.85
N PHE A 90 -6.48 -9.63 0.61
CA PHE A 90 -5.47 -9.51 1.66
C PHE A 90 -4.40 -8.48 1.32
N ILE A 91 -3.50 -8.20 2.26
CA ILE A 91 -2.31 -7.38 2.04
C ILE A 91 -1.07 -8.25 2.21
N GLU A 92 -0.21 -8.22 1.22
CA GLU A 92 1.01 -9.02 1.15
C GLU A 92 2.24 -8.13 1.20
N ILE A 93 3.24 -8.54 1.96
CA ILE A 93 4.47 -7.79 2.16
C ILE A 93 5.61 -8.39 1.35
N TYR A 94 6.32 -7.50 0.67
CA TYR A 94 7.58 -7.80 -0.02
C TYR A 94 8.70 -6.95 0.55
N ARG A 95 9.92 -7.49 0.54
CA ARG A 95 11.14 -6.80 0.94
C ARG A 95 12.21 -6.91 -0.15
N SER A 96 12.90 -5.80 -0.39
CA SER A 96 14.11 -5.72 -1.19
C SER A 96 15.26 -5.32 -0.28
N GLU A 97 16.46 -5.88 -0.53
CA GLU A 97 17.70 -5.54 0.16
C GLU A 97 18.78 -5.07 -0.83
N ASP A 98 18.40 -4.79 -2.07
CA ASP A 98 19.28 -4.40 -3.18
C ASP A 98 18.70 -3.20 -3.96
N ASP A 99 18.14 -2.24 -3.23
CA ASP A 99 17.59 -0.99 -3.77
C ASP A 99 16.53 -1.20 -4.86
N CYS A 100 15.56 -2.08 -4.59
CA CYS A 100 14.47 -2.50 -5.47
C CYS A 100 14.88 -3.41 -6.65
N GLY A 101 16.11 -3.91 -6.70
CA GLY A 101 16.56 -4.81 -7.78
C GLY A 101 15.82 -6.14 -7.77
N THR A 102 15.66 -6.72 -6.59
CA THR A 102 14.91 -7.96 -6.37
C THR A 102 13.99 -7.85 -5.17
N TRP A 103 12.92 -8.67 -5.14
CA TRP A 103 11.92 -8.64 -4.09
C TRP A 103 11.62 -10.04 -3.57
N ARG A 104 11.72 -10.21 -2.27
CA ARG A 104 11.35 -11.44 -1.57
C ARG A 104 10.00 -11.25 -0.86
N ARG A 105 9.08 -12.16 -1.10
CA ARG A 105 7.84 -12.24 -0.33
C ARG A 105 8.16 -12.53 1.15
N MET A 106 7.58 -11.76 2.05
CA MET A 106 7.76 -11.93 3.49
C MET A 106 6.60 -12.72 4.09
N ASN A 107 5.42 -12.12 4.10
CA ASN A 107 4.22 -12.64 4.76
C ASN A 107 2.95 -11.99 4.19
N GLU A 108 1.81 -12.43 4.69
CA GLU A 108 0.53 -11.72 4.57
C GLU A 108 0.35 -10.94 5.87
N SER A 109 0.53 -9.61 5.83
CA SER A 109 0.38 -8.76 7.01
C SER A 109 -1.06 -8.65 7.47
N ILE A 110 -1.99 -8.66 6.52
CA ILE A 110 -3.43 -8.66 6.74
C ILE A 110 -4.03 -9.79 5.92
N ALA A 111 -4.52 -10.81 6.61
CA ALA A 111 -5.07 -12.02 5.99
C ALA A 111 -6.41 -11.77 5.29
N GLU A 112 -7.16 -10.73 5.70
CA GLU A 112 -8.47 -10.40 5.12
C GLU A 112 -8.72 -8.87 5.20
N THR A 113 -9.15 -8.31 4.06
CA THR A 113 -9.50 -6.89 3.94
C THR A 113 -10.96 -6.65 3.51
N GLY A 114 -11.75 -7.71 3.48
CA GLY A 114 -13.17 -7.68 3.09
C GLY A 114 -13.39 -7.53 1.60
N GLN A 115 -14.63 -7.32 1.23
CA GLN A 115 -15.14 -7.34 -0.14
C GLN A 115 -14.32 -6.47 -1.11
N GLY A 116 -13.75 -7.11 -2.13
CA GLY A 116 -12.96 -6.44 -3.16
C GLY A 116 -11.58 -5.95 -2.70
N GLY A 117 -11.27 -6.07 -1.42
CA GLY A 117 -10.00 -5.63 -0.84
C GLY A 117 -9.83 -4.11 -0.73
N ASN A 118 -8.80 -3.68 -0.03
CA ASN A 118 -8.46 -2.26 0.14
C ASN A 118 -6.93 -2.05 0.07
N PRO A 119 -6.44 -0.95 -0.51
CA PRO A 119 -5.02 -0.66 -0.50
C PRO A 119 -4.54 -0.27 0.90
N PRO A 120 -3.29 -0.62 1.26
CA PRO A 120 -2.66 -0.12 2.46
C PRO A 120 -2.12 1.30 2.28
N ALA A 121 -1.85 1.96 3.42
CA ALA A 121 -0.88 3.03 3.55
C ALA A 121 0.13 2.64 4.63
N ILE A 122 1.42 2.88 4.43
CA ILE A 122 2.48 2.48 5.36
C ILE A 122 3.41 3.65 5.66
N VAL A 123 3.81 3.80 6.93
CA VAL A 123 4.85 4.75 7.35
C VAL A 123 5.74 4.12 8.42
N ARG A 124 6.94 4.68 8.61
CA ARG A 124 7.77 4.42 9.78
C ARG A 124 7.50 5.53 10.80
N LEU A 125 7.07 5.15 11.99
CA LEU A 125 6.90 6.06 13.11
C LEU A 125 8.27 6.47 13.68
N ARG A 126 8.31 7.59 14.41
CA ARG A 126 9.55 8.09 15.06
C ARG A 126 10.12 7.16 16.10
N ASP A 127 9.28 6.31 16.70
CA ASP A 127 9.71 5.26 17.63
C ASP A 127 10.33 4.05 16.92
N GLY A 128 10.35 4.05 15.58
CA GLY A 128 10.95 3.02 14.74
C GLY A 128 9.97 1.93 14.28
N ARG A 129 8.78 1.83 14.88
CA ARG A 129 7.75 0.88 14.42
C ARG A 129 7.28 1.22 13.00
N LEU A 130 6.96 0.19 12.24
CA LEU A 130 6.14 0.36 11.04
C LEU A 130 4.67 0.41 11.43
N PHE A 131 3.94 1.29 10.79
CA PHE A 131 2.51 1.47 10.97
C PHE A 131 1.82 1.34 9.63
N MET A 132 0.81 0.48 9.53
CA MET A 132 0.06 0.27 8.29
C MET A 132 -1.44 0.38 8.54
N LEU A 133 -2.09 1.28 7.78
CA LEU A 133 -3.52 1.54 7.82
C LEU A 133 -4.20 1.01 6.57
N TYR A 134 -5.41 0.48 6.71
CA TYR A 134 -6.22 -0.01 5.61
C TYR A 134 -7.73 0.08 5.92
N GLY A 135 -8.56 0.06 4.87
CA GLY A 135 -10.00 -0.13 5.03
C GLY A 135 -10.37 -1.61 5.10
N TYR A 136 -11.24 -1.96 6.01
CA TYR A 136 -11.88 -3.27 6.08
C TYR A 136 -13.31 -3.17 5.55
N ARG A 137 -13.64 -3.96 4.52
CA ARG A 137 -14.83 -3.76 3.70
C ARG A 137 -15.99 -4.72 3.93
N ASP A 138 -15.83 -5.71 4.83
CA ASP A 138 -16.96 -6.50 5.33
C ASP A 138 -17.53 -5.84 6.60
N ALA A 139 -18.73 -6.22 6.98
CA ALA A 139 -19.37 -5.70 8.19
C ALA A 139 -18.68 -6.21 9.47
N PRO A 140 -18.42 -5.35 10.45
CA PRO A 140 -18.60 -3.90 10.43
C PRO A 140 -17.50 -3.22 9.59
N GLN A 141 -17.94 -2.44 8.60
CA GLN A 141 -17.02 -1.68 7.74
C GLN A 141 -16.21 -0.69 8.57
N SER A 142 -14.89 -0.72 8.38
CA SER A 142 -14.00 -0.02 9.31
C SER A 142 -12.71 0.46 8.67
N ILE A 143 -12.05 1.39 9.37
CA ILE A 143 -10.64 1.72 9.17
C ILE A 143 -9.87 1.07 10.30
N ARG A 144 -8.84 0.30 9.94
CA ARG A 144 -8.02 -0.48 10.87
C ARG A 144 -6.54 -0.25 10.62
N TYR A 145 -5.72 -0.47 11.65
CA TYR A 145 -4.27 -0.48 11.50
C TYR A 145 -3.63 -1.67 12.20
N VAL A 146 -2.41 -1.95 11.80
CA VAL A 146 -1.48 -2.86 12.47
C VAL A 146 -0.13 -2.20 12.61
N THR A 147 0.68 -2.65 13.57
CA THR A 147 2.06 -2.20 13.74
C THR A 147 3.03 -3.37 13.68
N SER A 148 4.28 -3.06 13.31
CA SER A 148 5.39 -4.01 13.34
C SER A 148 6.58 -3.37 14.04
N ALA A 149 7.18 -4.08 15.00
CA ALA A 149 8.38 -3.67 15.72
C ALA A 149 9.67 -4.29 15.14
N ASP A 150 9.56 -5.12 14.10
CA ASP A 150 10.63 -5.93 13.53
C ASP A 150 10.82 -5.72 12.02
N GLU A 151 10.55 -4.49 11.56
CA GLU A 151 10.67 -4.08 10.16
C GLU A 151 9.80 -4.92 9.18
N GLY A 152 8.57 -5.27 9.61
CA GLY A 152 7.59 -5.95 8.77
C GLY A 152 7.74 -7.48 8.73
N ARG A 153 8.59 -8.08 9.56
CA ARG A 153 8.69 -9.55 9.67
C ARG A 153 7.48 -10.16 10.35
N SER A 154 6.95 -9.46 11.36
CA SER A 154 5.67 -9.79 11.99
C SER A 154 4.82 -8.55 12.18
N TRP A 155 3.52 -8.74 12.31
CA TRP A 155 2.54 -7.68 12.49
C TRP A 155 1.62 -8.04 13.65
N GLY A 156 1.27 -7.04 14.46
CA GLY A 156 0.31 -7.20 15.55
C GLY A 156 -1.12 -7.40 15.05
N ASP A 157 -2.02 -7.63 15.98
CA ASP A 157 -3.45 -7.74 15.69
C ASP A 157 -4.03 -6.42 15.16
N PRO A 158 -5.04 -6.47 14.28
CA PRO A 158 -5.72 -5.28 13.79
C PRO A 158 -6.41 -4.49 14.89
N ILE A 159 -6.15 -3.19 14.94
CA ILE A 159 -6.80 -2.24 15.83
C ILE A 159 -7.75 -1.36 15.03
N THR A 160 -8.99 -1.24 15.50
CA THR A 160 -10.03 -0.43 14.84
C THR A 160 -9.88 1.03 15.21
N VAL A 161 -9.86 1.89 14.19
CA VAL A 161 -9.87 3.36 14.32
C VAL A 161 -11.29 3.90 14.22
N ARG A 162 -12.07 3.35 13.29
CA ARG A 162 -13.47 3.72 13.01
C ARG A 162 -14.20 2.52 12.41
N GLU A 163 -15.48 2.30 12.81
CA GLU A 163 -16.26 1.12 12.39
C GLU A 163 -17.75 1.40 12.12
N ASP A 164 -18.08 2.63 11.77
CA ASP A 164 -19.44 3.10 11.49
C ASP A 164 -19.70 3.29 9.98
N GLY A 165 -19.00 2.53 9.13
CA GLY A 165 -19.19 2.62 7.69
C GLY A 165 -20.54 2.10 7.22
N GLY A 166 -21.17 2.84 6.31
CA GLY A 166 -22.48 2.48 5.77
C GLY A 166 -22.44 1.38 4.72
N CYS A 167 -21.32 1.21 4.02
CA CYS A 167 -21.11 0.14 3.04
C CYS A 167 -19.63 -0.10 2.73
N SER A 168 -19.34 -1.10 1.89
CA SER A 168 -17.98 -1.51 1.51
C SER A 168 -17.19 -0.51 0.67
N ASP A 169 -17.82 0.56 0.18
CA ASP A 169 -17.14 1.58 -0.64
C ASP A 169 -16.50 2.65 0.24
N LEU A 170 -15.38 2.32 0.84
CA LEU A 170 -14.59 3.14 1.75
C LEU A 170 -13.09 2.81 1.66
N GLY A 171 -12.26 3.66 2.30
CA GLY A 171 -10.84 3.40 2.51
C GLY A 171 -9.90 4.27 1.70
N TYR A 172 -8.95 3.68 0.99
CA TYR A 172 -7.86 4.34 0.26
C TYR A 172 -7.11 5.35 1.16
N PRO A 173 -6.58 4.88 2.28
CA PRO A 173 -6.03 5.77 3.29
C PRO A 173 -4.72 6.43 2.84
N ARG A 174 -4.46 7.60 3.44
CA ARG A 174 -3.15 8.24 3.53
C ARG A 174 -2.89 8.59 4.99
N ILE A 175 -1.65 8.52 5.41
CA ILE A 175 -1.25 8.71 6.80
C ILE A 175 -0.01 9.57 6.93
N VAL A 176 0.05 10.30 8.02
CA VAL A 176 1.24 11.01 8.47
C VAL A 176 1.30 11.03 9.99
N GLU A 177 2.48 10.81 10.54
CA GLU A 177 2.73 11.05 11.96
C GLU A 177 2.94 12.55 12.19
N ARG A 178 2.20 13.10 13.13
CA ARG A 178 2.28 14.51 13.53
C ARG A 178 3.43 14.73 14.51
N THR A 179 3.75 16.00 14.77
CA THR A 179 4.84 16.40 15.68
C THR A 179 4.61 15.95 17.11
N ASP A 180 3.35 15.80 17.55
CA ASP A 180 2.96 15.33 18.88
C ASP A 180 2.94 13.80 19.02
N GLY A 181 3.35 13.05 17.98
CA GLY A 181 3.34 11.58 17.95
C GLY A 181 2.00 10.98 17.58
N SER A 182 0.92 11.77 17.45
CA SER A 182 -0.34 11.27 16.94
C SER A 182 -0.25 10.99 15.43
N VAL A 183 -1.10 10.08 14.94
CA VAL A 183 -1.25 9.79 13.52
C VAL A 183 -2.49 10.52 13.00
N LEU A 184 -2.32 11.28 11.91
CA LEU A 184 -3.42 11.74 11.08
C LEU A 184 -3.63 10.76 9.95
N ALA A 185 -4.82 10.16 9.90
CA ALA A 185 -5.30 9.32 8.81
C ALA A 185 -6.36 10.06 8.00
N VAL A 186 -6.23 10.05 6.67
CA VAL A 186 -7.23 10.63 5.74
C VAL A 186 -7.67 9.52 4.79
N TYR A 187 -8.97 9.39 4.59
CA TYR A 187 -9.55 8.33 3.77
C TYR A 187 -10.90 8.79 3.21
N TYR A 188 -11.43 8.14 2.17
CA TYR A 188 -12.81 8.37 1.83
C TYR A 188 -13.75 7.46 2.62
N TRP A 189 -14.94 7.96 2.91
CA TRP A 189 -15.90 7.35 3.82
C TRP A 189 -17.34 7.55 3.35
N ASN A 190 -18.23 6.74 3.90
CA ASN A 190 -19.68 6.90 3.75
C ASN A 190 -20.37 6.48 5.05
N ASP A 191 -21.46 7.13 5.38
CA ASP A 191 -22.27 6.84 6.57
C ASP A 191 -23.50 5.97 6.25
N HIS A 192 -23.88 5.91 4.96
CA HIS A 192 -25.04 5.15 4.48
C HIS A 192 -24.72 4.48 3.14
N PRO A 193 -25.34 3.31 2.84
CA PRO A 193 -25.07 2.57 1.60
C PRO A 193 -25.27 3.40 0.33
N GLU A 194 -26.30 4.24 0.31
CA GLU A 194 -26.65 5.12 -0.83
C GLU A 194 -26.18 6.57 -0.62
N GLY A 195 -25.51 6.85 0.50
CA GLY A 195 -24.99 8.18 0.82
C GLY A 195 -23.82 8.61 -0.05
N GLU A 196 -23.59 9.91 -0.10
CA GLU A 196 -22.40 10.46 -0.74
C GLU A 196 -21.12 9.99 -0.05
N ARG A 197 -20.04 9.88 -0.84
CA ARG A 197 -18.70 9.62 -0.31
C ARG A 197 -18.03 10.94 -0.02
N TYR A 198 -17.41 11.02 1.13
CA TYR A 198 -16.68 12.22 1.56
C TYR A 198 -15.28 11.86 2.06
N ILE A 199 -14.43 12.86 2.19
CA ILE A 199 -13.11 12.71 2.79
C ILE A 199 -13.26 12.81 4.30
N GLY A 200 -13.03 11.70 4.98
CA GLY A 200 -12.94 11.60 6.42
C GLY A 200 -11.50 11.70 6.92
N ALA A 201 -11.34 12.14 8.15
CA ALA A 201 -10.06 12.15 8.83
C ALA A 201 -10.21 11.69 10.28
N SER A 202 -9.19 10.96 10.77
CA SER A 202 -9.06 10.57 12.18
C SER A 202 -7.69 10.96 12.70
N VAL A 203 -7.64 11.44 13.95
CA VAL A 203 -6.38 11.71 14.67
C VAL A 203 -6.39 10.88 15.93
N PHE A 204 -5.36 10.07 16.14
CA PHE A 204 -5.26 9.14 17.26
C PHE A 204 -3.82 8.81 17.63
N GLN A 205 -3.59 8.26 18.81
CA GLN A 205 -2.30 7.71 19.24
C GLN A 205 -2.21 6.23 18.82
N PRO A 206 -1.17 5.81 18.08
CA PRO A 206 -1.00 4.44 17.60
C PRO A 206 -0.42 3.49 18.66
#